data_a220efe11aa7204ebf58d38827384c7f
#
_entry.id   a220efe11aa7204ebf58d38827384c7f
#
_cell.length_a   1.000
_cell.length_b   1.000
_cell.length_c   1.000
_cell.angle_alpha   90.00
_cell.angle_beta   90.00
_cell.angle_gamma   90.00
#
_symmetry.space_group_name_H-M   'P 1'
#
loop_
_entity.id
_entity.type
_entity.pdbx_description
1 polymer ?
#
loop_
_entity_poly.entity_id
_entity_poly.type
_entity_poly.pdbx_seq_one_letter_code
_entity_poly.pdbx_strand_id
1 'polypeptide(L)'
;WSLNRIGVPCLVIEAGVGMRITQEYGERITVGLLRLMKRLGIWSGPVSEVVEPIVSTDGRVKFINADYPGVFIPKVRHWMNLHEGDSLGMITDPIDGTVLQEVKSPCNGLVFTLREYPVVNPGSLVARVLAVSEPGKDKKERLNEAHQDF
;
A
#
# COMPACT_ATOMS: atom_id res chain seq x y z
N TRP A 1 10.40 12.58 -16.01
CA TRP A 1 11.46 11.77 -16.61
C TRP A 1 12.37 12.58 -17.53
N SER A 2 11.80 13.39 -18.41
CA SER A 2 12.56 14.23 -19.36
C SER A 2 13.43 15.28 -18.66
N LEU A 3 12.93 15.92 -17.61
CA LEU A 3 13.67 16.94 -16.84
C LEU A 3 14.88 16.36 -16.11
N ASN A 4 14.73 15.18 -15.50
CA ASN A 4 15.84 14.51 -14.84
C ASN A 4 16.98 14.16 -15.81
N ARG A 5 16.66 13.88 -17.09
CA ARG A 5 17.69 13.61 -18.12
C ARG A 5 18.57 14.79 -18.46
N ILE A 6 18.06 15.99 -18.30
CA ILE A 6 18.81 17.24 -18.52
C ILE A 6 19.38 17.84 -17.24
N GLY A 7 19.44 17.05 -16.15
CA GLY A 7 20.04 17.44 -14.89
C GLY A 7 19.15 18.29 -13.98
N VAL A 8 17.86 18.44 -14.31
CA VAL A 8 16.90 19.15 -13.45
C VAL A 8 16.24 18.13 -12.50
N PRO A 9 16.51 18.16 -11.18
CA PRO A 9 15.84 17.29 -10.22
C PRO A 9 14.32 17.48 -10.28
N CYS A 10 13.60 16.40 -10.53
CA CYS A 10 12.14 16.44 -10.65
C CYS A 10 11.52 15.27 -9.89
N LEU A 11 10.50 15.58 -9.10
CA LEU A 11 9.66 14.61 -8.40
C LEU A 11 8.23 14.73 -8.94
N VAL A 12 7.59 13.59 -9.15
CA VAL A 12 6.16 13.51 -9.44
C VAL A 12 5.47 12.95 -8.20
N ILE A 13 4.45 13.65 -7.73
CA ILE A 13 3.64 13.23 -6.59
C ILE A 13 2.29 12.81 -7.14
N GLU A 14 1.93 11.55 -6.94
CA GLU A 14 0.60 11.01 -7.23
C GLU A 14 -0.11 10.71 -5.91
N ALA A 15 -1.28 11.29 -5.70
CA ALA A 15 -2.03 11.12 -4.47
C ALA A 15 -3.54 11.09 -4.73
N GLY A 16 -4.21 10.15 -4.06
CA GLY A 16 -5.67 10.01 -4.14
C GLY A 16 -6.14 9.25 -5.37
N VAL A 17 -7.43 9.38 -5.63
CA VAL A 17 -8.13 8.75 -6.76
C VAL A 17 -8.55 9.83 -7.74
N GLY A 18 -8.44 9.58 -9.03
CA GLY A 18 -8.84 10.52 -10.07
C GLY A 18 -10.29 11.00 -9.89
N MET A 19 -10.58 12.21 -10.35
CA MET A 19 -11.89 12.87 -10.29
C MET A 19 -12.42 13.17 -8.88
N ARG A 20 -11.56 13.08 -7.84
CA ARG A 20 -11.88 13.44 -6.45
C ARG A 20 -10.82 14.38 -5.90
N ILE A 21 -11.26 15.29 -5.03
CA ILE A 21 -10.38 16.11 -4.20
C ILE A 21 -10.47 15.57 -2.78
N THR A 22 -9.32 15.11 -2.26
CA THR A 22 -9.20 14.71 -0.85
C THR A 22 -8.36 15.77 -0.15
N GLN A 23 -9.00 16.60 0.65
CA GLN A 23 -8.36 17.74 1.33
C GLN A 23 -7.14 17.32 2.14
N GLU A 24 -7.23 16.20 2.86
CA GLU A 24 -6.13 15.66 3.66
C GLU A 24 -4.86 15.41 2.82
N TYR A 25 -5.01 14.91 1.59
CA TYR A 25 -3.85 14.73 0.70
C TYR A 25 -3.27 16.06 0.23
N GLY A 26 -4.12 17.05 -0.04
CA GLY A 26 -3.66 18.41 -0.36
C GLY A 26 -2.84 19.02 0.77
N GLU A 27 -3.30 18.90 2.00
CA GLU A 27 -2.59 19.37 3.20
C GLU A 27 -1.24 18.66 3.38
N ARG A 28 -1.22 17.34 3.26
CA ARG A 28 0.03 16.55 3.34
C ARG A 28 1.04 16.91 2.26
N ILE A 29 0.59 17.12 1.03
CA ILE A 29 1.45 17.55 -0.09
C ILE A 29 2.02 18.93 0.20
N THR A 30 1.19 19.89 0.65
CA THR A 30 1.62 21.23 1.00
C THR A 30 2.69 21.22 2.08
N VAL A 31 2.48 20.46 3.15
CA VAL A 31 3.47 20.28 4.21
C VAL A 31 4.76 19.65 3.68
N GLY A 32 4.65 18.66 2.81
CA GLY A 32 5.80 18.02 2.16
C GLY A 32 6.62 18.98 1.32
N LEU A 33 5.96 19.85 0.55
CA LEU A 33 6.61 20.89 -0.25
C LEU A 33 7.32 21.93 0.63
N LEU A 34 6.68 22.42 1.70
CA LEU A 34 7.31 23.36 2.63
C LEU A 34 8.53 22.75 3.33
N ARG A 35 8.49 21.46 3.66
CA ARG A 35 9.66 20.73 4.20
C ARG A 35 10.80 20.65 3.19
N LEU A 36 10.48 20.31 1.94
CA LEU A 36 11.47 20.27 0.86
C LEU A 36 12.11 21.65 0.67
N MET A 37 11.31 22.72 0.61
CA MET A 37 11.80 24.10 0.50
C MET A 37 12.68 24.48 1.69
N LYS A 38 12.32 24.07 2.90
CA LYS A 38 13.14 24.30 4.10
C LYS A 38 14.48 23.57 3.99
N ARG A 39 14.49 22.32 3.55
CA ARG A 39 15.72 21.54 3.35
C ARG A 39 16.63 22.14 2.28
N LEU A 40 16.05 22.79 1.27
CA LEU A 40 16.77 23.49 0.21
C LEU A 40 17.18 24.92 0.59
N GLY A 41 16.89 25.40 1.82
CA GLY A 41 17.19 26.74 2.28
C GLY A 41 16.29 27.85 1.69
N ILE A 42 15.18 27.47 1.03
CA ILE A 42 14.23 28.41 0.40
C ILE A 42 13.19 28.92 1.41
N TRP A 43 12.82 28.08 2.38
CA TRP A 43 11.82 28.40 3.41
C TRP A 43 12.43 28.43 4.80
N SER A 44 12.24 29.52 5.54
CA SER A 44 12.74 29.69 6.92
C SER A 44 11.66 29.53 7.99
N GLY A 45 10.38 29.43 7.57
CA GLY A 45 9.25 29.31 8.48
C GLY A 45 9.16 27.92 9.19
N PRO A 46 8.21 27.80 10.10
CA PRO A 46 7.97 26.52 10.77
C PRO A 46 7.45 25.46 9.78
N VAL A 47 7.78 24.21 10.05
CA VAL A 47 7.20 23.03 9.38
C VAL A 47 6.94 21.97 10.43
N SER A 48 5.87 21.18 10.25
CA SER A 48 5.56 20.09 11.16
C SER A 48 6.62 18.99 11.09
N GLU A 49 6.75 18.20 12.14
CA GLU A 49 7.65 17.04 12.17
C GLU A 49 7.28 15.98 11.12
N VAL A 50 8.27 15.22 10.70
CA VAL A 50 8.06 14.10 9.77
C VAL A 50 7.57 12.90 10.57
N VAL A 51 6.45 12.34 10.16
CA VAL A 51 6.09 10.98 10.59
C VAL A 51 6.97 10.02 9.80
N GLU A 52 7.75 9.19 10.48
CA GLU A 52 8.59 8.21 9.81
C GLU A 52 7.73 7.22 9.01
N PRO A 53 8.02 7.04 7.72
CA PRO A 53 7.28 6.09 6.91
C PRO A 53 7.68 4.65 7.28
N ILE A 54 6.74 3.73 7.13
CA ILE A 54 7.05 2.30 7.10
C ILE A 54 7.75 2.00 5.78
N VAL A 55 9.02 1.59 5.86
CA VAL A 55 9.84 1.25 4.69
C VAL A 55 9.98 -0.27 4.61
N SER A 56 9.53 -0.88 3.51
CA SER A 56 9.78 -2.27 3.20
C SER A 56 10.79 -2.37 2.07
N THR A 57 11.90 -3.07 2.32
CA THR A 57 12.97 -3.31 1.34
C THR A 57 13.08 -4.78 0.94
N ASP A 58 12.29 -5.64 1.57
CA ASP A 58 12.38 -7.11 1.48
C ASP A 58 11.37 -7.76 0.52
N GLY A 59 10.54 -6.98 -0.14
CA GLY A 59 9.57 -7.46 -1.12
C GLY A 59 8.44 -8.34 -0.55
N ARG A 60 8.21 -8.36 0.76
CA ARG A 60 7.21 -9.20 1.43
C ARG A 60 5.78 -8.73 1.21
N VAL A 61 5.46 -8.30 0.01
CA VAL A 61 4.11 -7.90 -0.38
C VAL A 61 3.34 -9.11 -0.87
N LYS A 62 2.20 -9.39 -0.25
CA LYS A 62 1.24 -10.38 -0.72
C LYS A 62 0.17 -9.70 -1.54
N PHE A 63 -0.02 -10.20 -2.76
CA PHE A 63 -1.06 -9.75 -3.68
C PHE A 63 -2.27 -10.65 -3.49
N ILE A 64 -3.45 -10.07 -3.29
CA ILE A 64 -4.70 -10.78 -3.09
C ILE A 64 -5.61 -10.42 -4.25
N ASN A 65 -5.99 -11.43 -5.04
CA ASN A 65 -6.78 -11.27 -6.24
C ASN A 65 -8.16 -11.92 -6.07
N ALA A 66 -9.12 -11.46 -6.86
CA ALA A 66 -10.43 -12.08 -6.96
C ALA A 66 -10.35 -13.40 -7.74
N ASP A 67 -11.03 -14.44 -7.25
CA ASP A 67 -11.19 -15.71 -7.96
C ASP A 67 -12.50 -15.74 -8.78
N TYR A 68 -13.49 -14.96 -8.36
CA TYR A 68 -14.80 -14.89 -8.97
C TYR A 68 -15.12 -13.48 -9.48
N PRO A 69 -15.93 -13.34 -10.54
CA PRO A 69 -16.47 -12.06 -10.95
C PRO A 69 -17.56 -11.61 -9.97
N GLY A 70 -17.71 -10.31 -9.78
CA GLY A 70 -18.78 -9.79 -8.90
C GLY A 70 -18.50 -8.41 -8.35
N VAL A 71 -19.12 -8.11 -7.22
CA VAL A 71 -18.95 -6.87 -6.48
C VAL A 71 -18.17 -7.13 -5.21
N PHE A 72 -16.99 -6.53 -5.09
CA PHE A 72 -16.17 -6.61 -3.88
C PHE A 72 -16.68 -5.62 -2.83
N ILE A 73 -16.99 -6.14 -1.64
CA ILE A 73 -17.41 -5.40 -0.47
C ILE A 73 -16.32 -5.52 0.60
N PRO A 74 -15.49 -4.47 0.82
CA PRO A 74 -14.42 -4.51 1.81
C PRO A 74 -14.98 -4.49 3.23
N LYS A 75 -14.33 -5.25 4.14
CA LYS A 75 -14.55 -5.22 5.59
C LYS A 75 -13.42 -4.52 6.34
N VAL A 76 -12.34 -4.18 5.64
CA VAL A 76 -11.13 -3.57 6.18
C VAL A 76 -10.90 -2.19 5.58
N ARG A 77 -9.97 -1.44 6.16
CA ARG A 77 -9.52 -0.13 5.67
C ARG A 77 -8.01 -0.17 5.46
N HIS A 78 -7.48 0.80 4.72
CA HIS A 78 -6.05 1.04 4.64
C HIS A 78 -5.45 1.19 6.05
N TRP A 79 -4.24 0.70 6.22
CA TRP A 79 -3.44 0.78 7.46
C TRP A 79 -3.97 -0.07 8.62
N MET A 80 -4.87 -1.03 8.36
CA MET A 80 -5.25 -2.03 9.37
C MET A 80 -4.22 -3.16 9.42
N ASN A 81 -3.85 -3.55 10.64
CA ASN A 81 -3.11 -4.80 10.87
C ASN A 81 -4.08 -5.97 10.83
N LEU A 82 -3.67 -7.02 10.16
CA LEU A 82 -4.43 -8.26 10.00
C LEU A 82 -3.62 -9.45 10.48
N HIS A 83 -4.34 -10.48 10.91
CA HIS A 83 -3.81 -11.82 11.09
C HIS A 83 -4.10 -12.67 9.86
N GLU A 84 -3.31 -13.72 9.69
CA GLU A 84 -3.60 -14.73 8.66
C GLU A 84 -5.01 -15.31 8.87
N GLY A 85 -5.79 -15.38 7.79
CA GLY A 85 -7.17 -15.84 7.81
C GLY A 85 -8.22 -14.75 8.07
N ASP A 86 -7.84 -13.55 8.52
CA ASP A 86 -8.78 -12.45 8.71
C ASP A 86 -9.48 -12.09 7.39
N SER A 87 -10.79 -11.79 7.49
CA SER A 87 -11.61 -11.42 6.33
C SER A 87 -11.27 -9.99 5.86
N LEU A 88 -10.79 -9.87 4.62
CA LEU A 88 -10.61 -8.58 3.93
C LEU A 88 -11.92 -8.03 3.37
N GLY A 89 -12.88 -8.91 3.10
CA GLY A 89 -14.16 -8.58 2.50
C GLY A 89 -14.79 -9.79 1.81
N MET A 90 -15.80 -9.53 1.01
CA MET A 90 -16.50 -10.56 0.24
C MET A 90 -16.72 -10.11 -1.20
N ILE A 91 -16.82 -11.07 -2.10
CA ILE A 91 -17.26 -10.86 -3.48
C ILE A 91 -18.65 -11.45 -3.58
N THR A 92 -19.60 -10.65 -4.02
CA THR A 92 -21.02 -11.03 -4.13
C THR A 92 -21.48 -10.98 -5.57
N ASP A 93 -22.44 -11.84 -5.90
CA ASP A 93 -23.20 -11.75 -7.14
C ASP A 93 -24.04 -10.46 -7.12
N PRO A 94 -23.95 -9.59 -8.16
CA PRO A 94 -24.71 -8.34 -8.19
C PRO A 94 -26.22 -8.51 -8.42
N ILE A 95 -26.69 -9.72 -8.80
CA ILE A 95 -28.08 -9.98 -9.15
C ILE A 95 -28.87 -10.41 -7.92
N ASP A 96 -28.33 -11.36 -7.14
CA ASP A 96 -29.06 -11.97 -6.03
C ASP A 96 -28.37 -11.77 -4.67
N GLY A 97 -27.16 -11.17 -4.64
CA GLY A 97 -26.41 -10.89 -3.42
C GLY A 97 -25.72 -12.11 -2.82
N THR A 98 -25.72 -13.26 -3.50
CA THR A 98 -25.02 -14.47 -3.04
C THR A 98 -23.53 -14.20 -2.86
N VAL A 99 -22.95 -14.62 -1.75
CA VAL A 99 -21.51 -14.52 -1.50
C VAL A 99 -20.80 -15.60 -2.33
N LEU A 100 -20.03 -15.15 -3.32
CA LEU A 100 -19.26 -16.02 -4.22
C LEU A 100 -17.87 -16.34 -3.66
N GLN A 101 -17.28 -15.41 -2.91
CA GLN A 101 -15.95 -15.56 -2.31
C GLN A 101 -15.85 -14.75 -1.03
N GLU A 102 -15.35 -15.37 0.04
CA GLU A 102 -14.78 -14.65 1.17
C GLU A 102 -13.29 -14.44 0.93
N VAL A 103 -12.86 -13.17 0.84
CA VAL A 103 -11.47 -12.80 0.60
C VAL A 103 -10.75 -12.71 1.93
N LYS A 104 -9.71 -13.55 2.13
CA LYS A 104 -8.96 -13.62 3.40
C LYS A 104 -7.53 -13.18 3.26
N SER A 105 -6.94 -12.71 4.37
CA SER A 105 -5.52 -12.41 4.42
C SER A 105 -4.69 -13.69 4.40
N PRO A 106 -3.70 -13.79 3.51
CA PRO A 106 -2.82 -14.95 3.44
C PRO A 106 -1.68 -14.93 4.47
N CYS A 107 -1.59 -13.88 5.29
CA CYS A 107 -0.51 -13.69 6.27
C CYS A 107 -0.86 -12.63 7.31
N ASN A 108 -0.08 -12.60 8.40
CA ASN A 108 -0.06 -11.46 9.31
C ASN A 108 0.58 -10.27 8.61
N GLY A 109 -0.04 -9.09 8.68
CA GLY A 109 0.52 -7.92 8.00
C GLY A 109 -0.36 -6.69 8.01
N LEU A 110 0.09 -5.68 7.29
CA LEU A 110 -0.55 -4.38 7.16
C LEU A 110 -1.21 -4.24 5.78
N VAL A 111 -2.50 -3.92 5.75
CA VAL A 111 -3.19 -3.58 4.49
C VAL A 111 -2.74 -2.19 4.05
N PHE A 112 -2.07 -2.09 2.92
CA PHE A 112 -1.62 -0.79 2.39
C PHE A 112 -2.19 -0.46 1.01
N THR A 113 -2.80 -1.43 0.32
CA THR A 113 -3.58 -1.21 -0.88
C THR A 113 -4.92 -1.93 -0.74
N LEU A 114 -6.00 -1.25 -1.05
CA LEU A 114 -7.35 -1.80 -1.06
C LEU A 114 -8.07 -1.28 -2.31
N ARG A 115 -8.83 -2.16 -2.96
CA ARG A 115 -9.56 -1.81 -4.18
C ARG A 115 -10.71 -0.85 -3.89
N GLU A 116 -10.73 0.26 -4.61
CA GLU A 116 -11.77 1.28 -4.54
C GLU A 116 -12.94 0.99 -5.51
N TYR A 117 -12.63 0.48 -6.70
CA TYR A 117 -13.66 0.15 -7.69
C TYR A 117 -14.26 -1.22 -7.38
N PRO A 118 -15.58 -1.30 -7.05
CA PRO A 118 -16.14 -2.52 -6.50
C PRO A 118 -16.26 -3.68 -7.51
N VAL A 119 -16.41 -3.38 -8.80
CA VAL A 119 -16.54 -4.44 -9.82
C VAL A 119 -15.20 -5.16 -10.00
N VAL A 120 -15.23 -6.48 -9.91
CA VAL A 120 -14.09 -7.37 -10.08
C VAL A 120 -14.36 -8.47 -11.09
N ASN A 121 -13.29 -8.89 -11.77
CA ASN A 121 -13.24 -10.11 -12.57
C ASN A 121 -12.20 -11.04 -11.94
N PRO A 122 -12.20 -12.33 -12.30
CA PRO A 122 -11.13 -13.24 -11.90
C PRO A 122 -9.76 -12.67 -12.24
N GLY A 123 -8.83 -12.69 -11.27
CA GLY A 123 -7.52 -12.08 -11.39
C GLY A 123 -7.44 -10.60 -11.05
N SER A 124 -8.57 -9.90 -10.85
CA SER A 124 -8.56 -8.49 -10.41
C SER A 124 -7.87 -8.36 -9.04
N LEU A 125 -6.92 -7.43 -8.93
CA LEU A 125 -6.29 -7.12 -7.64
C LEU A 125 -7.33 -6.53 -6.68
N VAL A 126 -7.46 -7.13 -5.50
CA VAL A 126 -8.38 -6.73 -4.44
C VAL A 126 -7.65 -5.96 -3.34
N ALA A 127 -6.51 -6.49 -2.90
CA ALA A 127 -5.71 -5.88 -1.85
C ALA A 127 -4.24 -6.25 -1.95
N ARG A 128 -3.38 -5.46 -1.26
CA ARG A 128 -2.00 -5.83 -0.96
C ARG A 128 -1.79 -5.74 0.54
N VAL A 129 -1.15 -6.77 1.08
CA VAL A 129 -0.76 -6.84 2.48
C VAL A 129 0.76 -6.88 2.57
N LEU A 130 1.33 -5.96 3.33
CA LEU A 130 2.73 -5.99 3.69
C LEU A 130 2.89 -6.96 4.85
N ALA A 131 3.46 -8.14 4.58
CA ALA A 131 3.65 -9.16 5.61
C ALA A 131 4.63 -8.67 6.68
N VAL A 132 4.27 -8.88 7.95
CA VAL A 132 5.15 -8.64 9.09
C VAL A 132 6.04 -9.87 9.27
N SER A 133 7.34 -9.64 9.44
CA SER A 133 8.29 -10.69 9.78
C SER A 133 7.97 -11.24 11.16
N GLU A 134 7.88 -12.54 11.30
CA GLU A 134 7.95 -13.15 12.63
C GLU A 134 9.33 -12.83 13.24
N PRO A 135 9.39 -12.29 14.47
CA PRO A 135 10.67 -12.01 15.09
C PRO A 135 11.47 -13.31 15.22
N GLY A 136 12.54 -13.44 14.44
CA GLY A 136 13.47 -14.58 14.47
C GLY A 136 13.68 -15.35 13.17
N LYS A 137 12.82 -15.27 12.16
CA LYS A 137 13.05 -15.93 10.85
C LYS A 137 14.08 -15.21 9.99
N ASP A 138 14.13 -13.88 10.03
CA ASP A 138 15.06 -13.08 9.22
C ASP A 138 16.54 -13.36 9.46
N LYS A 139 16.91 -13.72 10.70
CA LYS A 139 18.32 -14.03 11.00
C LYS A 139 18.77 -15.39 10.45
N LYS A 140 17.84 -16.37 10.38
CA LYS A 140 18.15 -17.70 9.86
C LYS A 140 18.19 -17.75 8.34
N GLU A 141 17.31 -17.02 7.64
CA GLU A 141 17.32 -16.98 6.18
C GLU A 141 18.55 -16.23 5.64
N ARG A 142 18.90 -15.08 6.22
CA ARG A 142 20.12 -14.34 5.83
C ARG A 142 21.43 -15.10 6.12
N LEU A 143 21.46 -15.95 7.14
CA LEU A 143 22.60 -16.81 7.44
C LEU A 143 22.70 -18.00 6.47
N ASN A 144 21.56 -18.50 5.96
CA ASN A 144 21.55 -19.59 5.00
C ASN A 144 21.89 -19.11 3.57
N GLU A 145 21.49 -17.90 3.18
CA GLU A 145 21.88 -17.30 1.90
C GLU A 145 23.37 -16.96 1.86
N ALA A 146 23.95 -16.48 2.98
CA ALA A 146 25.38 -16.18 3.07
C ALA A 146 26.29 -17.44 3.08
N HIS A 147 25.74 -18.64 3.26
CA HIS A 147 26.48 -19.90 3.23
C HIS A 147 26.34 -20.67 1.91
N GLN A 148 25.55 -20.17 0.93
CA GLN A 148 25.45 -20.79 -0.41
C GLN A 148 26.39 -20.17 -1.46
N ASP A 149 27.11 -19.09 -1.12
CA ASP A 149 28.06 -18.41 -2.00
C ASP A 149 29.54 -18.72 -1.69
N PHE A 150 29.81 -19.89 -1.06
CA PHE A 150 31.20 -20.43 -0.89
C PHE A 150 31.33 -21.83 -1.39
#